data_1fa6895964eda69a01664b9767f68246
#
_entry.id   1fa6895964eda69a01664b9767f68246
#
_cell.length_a   1.000
_cell.length_b   1.000
_cell.length_c   1.000
_cell.angle_alpha   90.00
_cell.angle_beta   90.00
_cell.angle_gamma   90.00
#
_symmetry.space_group_name_H-M   'P 1'
#
loop_
_entity.id
_entity.type
_entity.pdbx_description
1 polymer ?
#
loop_
_entity_poly.entity_id
_entity_poly.type
_entity_poly.pdbx_seq_one_letter_code
_entity_poly.pdbx_strand_id
1 'polypeptide(L)'
;MPEITSKSNITPKDALDFHKNGKPGKLQISATKPLSTARDLSLAYSPGVAYPCLEIEKNPDAAYDYTAKGNMVAIISNGTAVLGLGKLGALASKPVMEGKAVLFKRFADIDGIDIEVDTADADEFINCVKYLGKS
;
A
#
# COMPACT_ATOMS: atom_id res chain seq x y z
N MET A 1 -10.75 0.97 27.62
CA MET A 1 -10.02 0.35 26.50
C MET A 1 -10.40 -1.11 26.46
N PRO A 2 -10.76 -1.70 25.31
CA PRO A 2 -10.98 -3.14 25.26
C PRO A 2 -9.67 -3.85 25.66
N GLU A 3 -9.74 -4.82 26.56
CA GLU A 3 -8.60 -5.67 26.87
C GLU A 3 -8.25 -6.49 25.63
N ILE A 4 -7.13 -6.18 25.01
CA ILE A 4 -6.54 -7.01 23.97
C ILE A 4 -5.89 -8.19 24.69
N THR A 5 -6.70 -9.23 24.96
CA THR A 5 -6.21 -10.48 25.56
C THR A 5 -5.37 -11.23 24.56
N SER A 6 -4.09 -10.92 24.51
CA SER A 6 -3.09 -11.68 23.76
C SER A 6 -2.39 -12.66 24.72
N LYS A 7 -2.27 -13.92 24.29
CA LYS A 7 -1.38 -14.92 24.94
C LYS A 7 0.10 -14.60 24.71
N SER A 8 0.43 -13.47 24.09
CA SER A 8 1.80 -13.01 23.85
C SER A 8 2.23 -12.05 24.97
N ASN A 9 3.49 -12.13 25.40
CA ASN A 9 4.09 -11.23 26.38
C ASN A 9 4.35 -9.81 25.84
N ILE A 10 3.54 -9.33 24.89
CA ILE A 10 3.70 -8.01 24.25
C ILE A 10 2.94 -6.97 25.07
N THR A 11 3.65 -5.95 25.53
CA THR A 11 3.06 -4.80 26.22
C THR A 11 2.59 -3.72 25.20
N PRO A 12 1.66 -2.82 25.59
CA PRO A 12 1.31 -1.67 24.77
C PRO A 12 2.53 -0.82 24.38
N LYS A 13 3.49 -0.67 25.29
CA LYS A 13 4.73 0.06 25.05
C LYS A 13 5.57 -0.60 23.95
N ASP A 14 5.74 -1.92 24.00
CA ASP A 14 6.51 -2.65 22.98
C ASP A 14 5.89 -2.48 21.58
N ALA A 15 4.58 -2.55 21.50
CA ALA A 15 3.85 -2.37 20.24
C ALA A 15 4.02 -0.94 19.70
N LEU A 16 3.90 0.08 20.55
CA LEU A 16 4.06 1.48 20.14
C LEU A 16 5.50 1.78 19.72
N ASP A 17 6.47 1.29 20.48
CA ASP A 17 7.90 1.46 20.18
C ASP A 17 8.28 0.78 18.86
N PHE A 18 7.74 -0.41 18.60
CA PHE A 18 7.96 -1.12 17.34
C PHE A 18 7.49 -0.30 16.11
N HIS A 19 6.36 0.40 16.21
CA HIS A 19 5.82 1.17 15.09
C HIS A 19 6.47 2.55 14.94
N LYS A 20 7.05 3.09 16.00
CA LYS A 20 7.59 4.44 16.05
C LYS A 20 9.08 4.52 15.80
N ASN A 21 9.85 3.59 16.39
CA ASN A 21 11.31 3.69 16.44
C ASN A 21 11.95 3.37 15.07
N GLY A 22 13.05 4.06 14.76
CA GLY A 22 13.68 4.01 13.45
C GLY A 22 12.85 4.76 12.41
N LYS A 23 12.59 4.13 11.27
CA LYS A 23 11.67 4.66 10.26
C LYS A 23 10.23 4.34 10.69
N PRO A 24 9.37 5.34 10.91
CA PRO A 24 7.98 5.08 11.32
C PRO A 24 7.19 4.23 10.33
N GLY A 25 6.26 3.43 10.84
CA GLY A 25 5.45 2.50 10.05
C GLY A 25 6.18 1.21 9.73
N LYS A 26 5.64 0.44 8.79
CA LYS A 26 6.16 -0.88 8.40
C LYS A 26 6.48 -1.00 6.91
N LEU A 27 6.10 0.00 6.12
CA LEU A 27 6.28 0.02 4.67
C LEU A 27 7.22 1.12 4.22
N GLN A 28 7.90 0.86 3.13
CA GLN A 28 8.64 1.87 2.38
C GLN A 28 8.61 1.54 0.89
N ILE A 29 8.72 2.57 0.06
CA ILE A 29 8.91 2.41 -1.38
C ILE A 29 10.39 2.52 -1.69
N SER A 30 10.90 1.62 -2.52
CA SER A 30 12.26 1.67 -3.03
C SER A 30 12.27 1.57 -4.55
N ALA A 31 13.17 2.30 -5.20
CA ALA A 31 13.36 2.20 -6.64
C ALA A 31 14.01 0.87 -7.02
N THR A 32 13.54 0.25 -8.11
CA THR A 32 14.09 -1.00 -8.67
C THR A 32 15.10 -0.74 -9.80
N LYS A 33 15.20 0.50 -10.26
CA LYS A 33 16.11 0.92 -11.33
C LYS A 33 17.19 1.86 -10.81
N PRO A 34 18.38 1.91 -11.41
CA PRO A 34 19.39 2.88 -11.04
C PRO A 34 18.91 4.31 -11.34
N LEU A 35 19.16 5.24 -10.41
CA LEU A 35 18.79 6.66 -10.52
C LEU A 35 20.00 7.55 -10.18
N SER A 36 21.21 7.12 -10.54
CA SER A 36 22.45 7.77 -10.12
C SER A 36 22.99 8.77 -11.13
N THR A 37 22.58 8.70 -12.39
CA THR A 37 23.07 9.56 -13.47
C THR A 37 21.95 10.38 -14.10
N ALA A 38 22.32 11.46 -14.79
CA ALA A 38 21.37 12.25 -15.58
C ALA A 38 20.68 11.41 -16.67
N ARG A 39 21.41 10.44 -17.22
CA ARG A 39 20.84 9.49 -18.18
C ARG A 39 19.78 8.60 -17.53
N ASP A 40 20.02 8.06 -16.33
CA ASP A 40 19.07 7.23 -15.61
C ASP A 40 17.78 8.02 -15.34
N LEU A 41 17.89 9.26 -14.89
CA LEU A 41 16.76 10.14 -14.66
C LEU A 41 15.98 10.43 -15.95
N SER A 42 16.67 10.63 -17.06
CA SER A 42 16.05 10.84 -18.37
C SER A 42 15.31 9.60 -18.89
N LEU A 43 15.79 8.40 -18.56
CA LEU A 43 15.11 7.14 -18.88
C LEU A 43 13.91 6.89 -17.95
N ALA A 44 14.09 7.15 -16.66
CA ALA A 44 13.06 6.88 -15.64
C ALA A 44 11.90 7.89 -15.67
N TYR A 45 12.15 9.11 -16.14
CA TYR A 45 11.14 10.17 -16.18
C TYR A 45 11.11 10.85 -17.57
N SER A 46 11.53 12.09 -17.70
CA SER A 46 11.41 12.83 -18.95
C SER A 46 12.76 12.87 -19.71
N PRO A 47 12.78 12.59 -21.00
CA PRO A 47 11.70 12.24 -21.94
C PRO A 47 11.40 10.73 -22.05
N GLY A 48 12.20 9.85 -21.46
CA GLY A 48 12.18 8.41 -21.68
C GLY A 48 10.83 7.75 -21.33
N VAL A 49 10.15 8.23 -20.29
CA VAL A 49 8.85 7.69 -19.82
C VAL A 49 7.73 7.77 -20.87
N ALA A 50 7.86 8.64 -21.88
CA ALA A 50 6.87 8.74 -22.95
C ALA A 50 6.72 7.44 -23.75
N TYR A 51 7.81 6.70 -23.94
CA TYR A 51 7.79 5.47 -24.73
C TYR A 51 6.92 4.37 -24.10
N PRO A 52 7.13 3.95 -22.83
CA PRO A 52 6.25 2.99 -22.20
C PRO A 52 4.80 3.48 -22.09
N CYS A 53 4.55 4.77 -21.90
CA CYS A 53 3.17 5.30 -21.90
C CYS A 53 2.48 5.04 -23.25
N LEU A 54 3.13 5.30 -24.37
CA LEU A 54 2.58 5.07 -25.71
C LEU A 54 2.39 3.57 -26.02
N GLU A 55 3.26 2.70 -25.50
CA GLU A 55 3.06 1.25 -25.67
C GLU A 55 1.86 0.75 -24.86
N ILE A 56 1.67 1.23 -23.63
CA ILE A 56 0.51 0.89 -22.78
C ILE A 56 -0.80 1.45 -23.38
N GLU A 57 -0.76 2.65 -23.97
CA GLU A 57 -1.92 3.23 -24.65
C GLU A 57 -2.40 2.35 -25.82
N LYS A 58 -1.46 1.81 -26.61
CA LYS A 58 -1.76 0.90 -27.73
C LYS A 58 -2.22 -0.48 -27.26
N ASN A 59 -1.59 -0.99 -26.22
CA ASN A 59 -1.88 -2.30 -25.65
C ASN A 59 -1.85 -2.21 -24.10
N PRO A 60 -3.02 -2.15 -23.43
CA PRO A 60 -3.09 -2.05 -21.97
C PRO A 60 -2.38 -3.18 -21.21
N ASP A 61 -2.25 -4.37 -21.79
CA ASP A 61 -1.54 -5.48 -21.15
C ASP A 61 -0.03 -5.22 -21.01
N ALA A 62 0.54 -4.33 -21.83
CA ALA A 62 1.91 -3.90 -21.68
C ALA A 62 2.21 -3.18 -20.35
N ALA A 63 1.17 -2.77 -19.60
CA ALA A 63 1.34 -2.26 -18.25
C ALA A 63 2.02 -3.28 -17.32
N TYR A 64 1.84 -4.56 -17.53
CA TYR A 64 2.48 -5.63 -16.76
C TYR A 64 3.98 -5.76 -17.06
N ASP A 65 4.42 -5.33 -18.24
CA ASP A 65 5.84 -5.36 -18.65
C ASP A 65 6.59 -4.09 -18.19
N TYR A 66 5.92 -2.94 -18.20
CA TYR A 66 6.57 -1.64 -18.02
C TYR A 66 6.30 -0.97 -16.68
N THR A 67 5.44 -1.55 -15.83
CA THR A 67 5.12 -1.00 -14.51
C THR A 67 5.17 -2.06 -13.42
N ALA A 68 5.04 -1.63 -12.16
CA ALA A 68 4.96 -2.52 -11.01
C ALA A 68 3.58 -3.25 -10.88
N LYS A 69 2.65 -3.00 -11.79
CA LYS A 69 1.26 -3.51 -11.72
C LYS A 69 1.19 -5.03 -11.56
N GLY A 70 2.11 -5.79 -12.15
CA GLY A 70 2.10 -7.26 -12.12
C GLY A 70 2.32 -7.88 -10.74
N ASN A 71 2.90 -7.13 -9.80
CA ASN A 71 3.18 -7.63 -8.44
C ASN A 71 2.63 -6.70 -7.35
N MET A 72 1.83 -5.70 -7.68
CA MET A 72 1.32 -4.74 -6.70
C MET A 72 -0.15 -5.01 -6.36
N VAL A 73 -0.47 -5.04 -5.06
CA VAL A 73 -1.84 -5.22 -4.54
C VAL A 73 -2.20 -4.06 -3.62
N ALA A 74 -3.31 -3.40 -3.89
CA ALA A 74 -3.88 -2.41 -2.99
C ALA A 74 -4.74 -3.08 -1.91
N ILE A 75 -4.48 -2.77 -0.66
CA ILE A 75 -5.29 -3.17 0.50
C ILE A 75 -6.14 -1.96 0.88
N ILE A 76 -7.40 -1.99 0.48
CA ILE A 76 -8.29 -0.83 0.61
C ILE A 76 -9.23 -1.01 1.79
N SER A 77 -9.34 -0.01 2.66
CA SER A 77 -10.20 -0.01 3.84
C SER A 77 -10.76 1.38 4.14
N ASN A 78 -11.91 1.44 4.79
CA ASN A 78 -12.43 2.68 5.37
C ASN A 78 -12.42 2.64 6.92
N GLY A 79 -11.85 1.59 7.52
CA GLY A 79 -11.74 1.46 8.97
C GLY A 79 -13.05 1.34 9.72
N THR A 80 -14.14 0.91 9.07
CA THR A 80 -15.46 0.77 9.70
C THR A 80 -15.61 -0.49 10.54
N ALA A 81 -14.75 -1.50 10.33
CA ALA A 81 -14.74 -2.76 11.08
C ALA A 81 -13.30 -3.26 11.27
N VAL A 82 -12.62 -2.75 12.27
CA VAL A 82 -11.28 -3.20 12.66
C VAL A 82 -11.40 -4.29 13.71
N LEU A 83 -10.80 -5.46 13.46
CA LEU A 83 -10.94 -6.65 14.29
C LEU A 83 -10.63 -6.36 15.77
N GLY A 84 -11.62 -6.62 16.64
CA GLY A 84 -11.53 -6.42 18.09
C GLY A 84 -11.66 -4.95 18.55
N LEU A 85 -11.64 -3.97 17.63
CA LEU A 85 -11.67 -2.55 17.96
C LEU A 85 -12.90 -1.80 17.41
N GLY A 86 -13.65 -2.42 16.48
CA GLY A 86 -14.83 -1.82 15.88
C GLY A 86 -14.52 -0.71 14.87
N LYS A 87 -15.32 0.34 14.84
CA LYS A 87 -15.19 1.47 13.93
C LYS A 87 -14.15 2.46 14.44
N LEU A 88 -12.98 2.47 13.84
CA LEU A 88 -11.89 3.40 14.15
C LEU A 88 -11.76 4.57 13.15
N GLY A 89 -12.28 4.39 11.93
CA GLY A 89 -12.10 5.31 10.81
C GLY A 89 -10.82 5.04 9.99
N ALA A 90 -10.71 5.74 8.88
CA ALA A 90 -9.69 5.52 7.87
C ALA A 90 -8.26 5.60 8.46
N LEU A 91 -7.87 6.74 8.99
CA LEU A 91 -6.50 6.98 9.45
C LEU A 91 -6.07 6.02 10.56
N ALA A 92 -6.94 5.77 11.55
CA ALA A 92 -6.60 4.90 12.68
C ALA A 92 -6.53 3.40 12.30
N SER A 93 -7.08 2.99 11.16
CA SER A 93 -6.96 1.63 10.65
C SER A 93 -5.63 1.35 9.93
N LYS A 94 -4.90 2.39 9.54
CA LYS A 94 -3.66 2.29 8.75
C LYS A 94 -2.62 1.31 9.32
N PRO A 95 -2.31 1.28 10.62
CA PRO A 95 -1.35 0.32 11.15
C PRO A 95 -1.73 -1.15 10.90
N VAL A 96 -3.04 -1.46 10.85
CA VAL A 96 -3.53 -2.81 10.55
C VAL A 96 -3.36 -3.12 9.06
N MET A 97 -3.63 -2.16 8.18
CA MET A 97 -3.51 -2.33 6.73
C MET A 97 -2.04 -2.47 6.30
N GLU A 98 -1.14 -1.65 6.86
CA GLU A 98 0.31 -1.87 6.70
C GLU A 98 0.75 -3.27 7.18
N GLY A 99 0.18 -3.74 8.29
CA GLY A 99 0.43 -5.09 8.78
C GLY A 99 0.06 -6.16 7.76
N LYS A 100 -1.09 -6.03 7.08
CA LYS A 100 -1.49 -6.94 5.99
C LYS A 100 -0.51 -6.88 4.82
N ALA A 101 -0.09 -5.69 4.40
CA ALA A 101 0.89 -5.52 3.32
C ALA A 101 2.22 -6.22 3.64
N VAL A 102 2.71 -6.10 4.88
CA VAL A 102 3.90 -6.82 5.34
C VAL A 102 3.72 -8.34 5.29
N LEU A 103 2.54 -8.87 5.62
CA LEU A 103 2.26 -10.30 5.51
C LEU A 103 2.26 -10.77 4.05
N PHE A 104 1.66 -10.01 3.13
CA PHE A 104 1.73 -10.29 1.70
C PHE A 104 3.18 -10.33 1.21
N LYS A 105 4.00 -9.36 1.59
CA LYS A 105 5.42 -9.34 1.24
C LYS A 105 6.17 -10.52 1.84
N ARG A 106 5.95 -10.81 3.12
CA ARG A 106 6.68 -11.87 3.84
C ARG A 106 6.39 -13.27 3.33
N PHE A 107 5.13 -13.56 3.01
CA PHE A 107 4.68 -14.91 2.69
C PHE A 107 4.50 -15.19 1.21
N ALA A 108 4.32 -14.17 0.39
CA ALA A 108 4.04 -14.33 -1.04
C ALA A 108 4.91 -13.46 -1.95
N ASP A 109 5.80 -12.65 -1.37
CA ASP A 109 6.64 -11.67 -2.10
C ASP A 109 5.81 -10.68 -2.96
N ILE A 110 4.58 -10.40 -2.55
CA ILE A 110 3.70 -9.42 -3.19
C ILE A 110 3.93 -8.05 -2.57
N ASP A 111 4.05 -7.03 -3.41
CA ASP A 111 4.20 -5.64 -3.00
C ASP A 111 2.82 -5.05 -2.65
N GLY A 112 2.53 -4.96 -1.35
CA GLY A 112 1.27 -4.41 -0.84
C GLY A 112 1.37 -2.92 -0.58
N ILE A 113 0.33 -2.18 -0.96
CA ILE A 113 0.13 -0.77 -0.57
C ILE A 113 -1.22 -0.62 0.11
N ASP A 114 -1.26 0.08 1.23
CA ASP A 114 -2.50 0.37 1.95
C ASP A 114 -3.09 1.71 1.51
N ILE A 115 -4.40 1.71 1.28
CA ILE A 115 -5.19 2.90 0.89
C ILE A 115 -6.40 2.98 1.82
N GLU A 116 -6.45 4.02 2.64
CA GLU A 116 -7.56 4.28 3.55
C GLU A 116 -8.48 5.34 2.96
N VAL A 117 -9.73 4.97 2.70
CA VAL A 117 -10.77 5.85 2.15
C VAL A 117 -11.59 6.44 3.29
N ASP A 118 -11.59 7.76 3.43
CA ASP A 118 -12.28 8.45 4.51
C ASP A 118 -13.77 8.65 4.20
N THR A 119 -14.49 7.53 4.19
CA THR A 119 -15.95 7.52 4.12
C THR A 119 -16.54 6.36 4.91
N ALA A 120 -17.71 6.56 5.51
CA ALA A 120 -18.50 5.49 6.12
C ALA A 120 -19.61 4.98 5.18
N ASP A 121 -19.83 5.66 4.06
CA ASP A 121 -20.83 5.29 3.07
C ASP A 121 -20.31 4.18 2.16
N ALA A 122 -21.10 3.13 1.98
CA ALA A 122 -20.71 1.96 1.21
C ALA A 122 -20.65 2.25 -0.30
N ASP A 123 -21.56 3.07 -0.82
CA ASP A 123 -21.63 3.37 -2.25
C ASP A 123 -20.48 4.28 -2.67
N GLU A 124 -20.13 5.26 -1.84
CA GLU A 124 -18.94 6.10 -2.05
C GLU A 124 -17.67 5.24 -2.03
N PHE A 125 -17.54 4.32 -1.06
CA PHE A 125 -16.39 3.41 -0.98
C PHE A 125 -16.30 2.52 -2.22
N ILE A 126 -17.39 1.90 -2.66
CA ILE A 126 -17.45 1.08 -3.86
C ILE A 126 -17.06 1.88 -5.09
N ASN A 127 -17.55 3.11 -5.22
CA ASN A 127 -17.20 3.97 -6.35
C ASN A 127 -15.72 4.33 -6.36
N CYS A 128 -15.11 4.62 -5.20
CA CYS A 128 -13.68 4.83 -5.08
C CYS A 128 -12.89 3.60 -5.59
N VAL A 129 -13.24 2.39 -5.13
CA VAL A 129 -12.58 1.15 -5.55
C VAL A 129 -12.73 0.89 -7.05
N LYS A 130 -13.90 1.17 -7.64
CA LYS A 130 -14.12 1.03 -9.08
C LYS A 130 -13.17 1.89 -9.91
N TYR A 131 -12.90 3.12 -9.48
CA TYR A 131 -11.99 4.02 -10.21
C TYR A 131 -10.52 3.63 -10.05
N LEU A 132 -10.16 2.97 -8.95
CA LEU A 132 -8.82 2.43 -8.74
C LEU A 132 -8.57 1.11 -9.47
N GLY A 133 -9.62 0.41 -9.89
CA GLY A 133 -9.53 -0.96 -10.39
C GLY A 133 -8.75 -1.17 -11.69
N LYS A 134 -8.37 -0.09 -12.39
CA LYS A 134 -7.49 -0.15 -13.58
C LYS A 134 -6.04 0.24 -13.30
N SER A 135 -5.75 0.66 -12.07
CA SER A 135 -4.40 1.10 -11.66
C SER A 135 -3.46 -0.04 -11.36
#